data_151fb288108023dcaf748a97d379f842
#
_entry.id   151fb288108023dcaf748a97d379f842
#
_cell.length_a   1.000
_cell.length_b   1.000
_cell.length_c   1.000
_cell.angle_alpha   90.00
_cell.angle_beta   90.00
_cell.angle_gamma   90.00
#
_symmetry.space_group_name_H-M   'P 1'
#
loop_
_entity.id
_entity.type
_entity.pdbx_description
1 polymer ?
#
loop_
_entity_poly.entity_id
_entity_poly.type
_entity_poly.pdbx_seq_one_letter_code
_entity_poly.pdbx_strand_id
1 'polypeptide(L)'
;MKPSEIASSLQLLAQIHKPAFLWGPPGVGKSQVVAQVATALGIRLIDIRAILLDPVDLRGLPTVEQGRAAWAIPEFLPEDGAGILFLDELNAAPPLVQAACYQLVLDRALGEYRLPDGWTVFAAGNREGDRAVTARMSSALANRFVHVMFEPDIDDWSRWAMGAGDLRPEVVAFLRWRPELLHQFEPTEKAFPSPRAWASISHILSAAPPAEVEFALYEGTVGRGAAIEFTGFLRVFRSLPSLDGILLNPATAPIPAEPSALCAVATGLARRTTEQNFAAVSQYADRLAREYGTLLVKAATARLPDLTHHPAFTRWAVNNGASLA
;
A
#
# COMPACT_ATOMS: atom_id res chain seq x y z
N MET A 1 11.89 4.09 -4.20
CA MET A 1 10.90 3.86 -5.29
C MET A 1 9.50 3.90 -4.71
N LYS A 2 8.56 4.52 -5.41
CA LYS A 2 7.14 4.52 -5.02
C LYS A 2 6.46 3.18 -5.34
N PRO A 3 5.31 2.86 -4.71
CA PRO A 3 4.63 1.57 -4.86
C PRO A 3 4.36 1.13 -6.29
N SER A 4 3.94 2.05 -7.17
CA SER A 4 3.66 1.73 -8.59
C SER A 4 4.92 1.33 -9.37
N GLU A 5 6.05 1.98 -9.12
CA GLU A 5 7.34 1.63 -9.72
C GLU A 5 7.85 0.28 -9.23
N ILE A 6 7.65 0.01 -7.91
CA ILE A 6 7.98 -1.29 -7.32
C ILE A 6 7.14 -2.39 -7.94
N ALA A 7 5.83 -2.20 -8.08
CA ALA A 7 4.95 -3.18 -8.70
C ALA A 7 5.42 -3.52 -10.13
N SER A 8 5.73 -2.52 -10.95
CA SER A 8 6.26 -2.72 -12.31
C SER A 8 7.60 -3.46 -12.31
N SER A 9 8.50 -3.11 -11.38
CA SER A 9 9.80 -3.77 -11.23
C SER A 9 9.65 -5.22 -10.82
N LEU A 10 8.78 -5.52 -9.85
CA LEU A 10 8.55 -6.89 -9.39
C LEU A 10 7.87 -7.75 -10.45
N GLN A 11 6.97 -7.19 -11.29
CA GLN A 11 6.40 -7.91 -12.43
C GLN A 11 7.49 -8.35 -13.40
N LEU A 12 8.40 -7.44 -13.77
CA LEU A 12 9.53 -7.77 -14.63
C LEU A 12 10.43 -8.84 -13.99
N LEU A 13 10.79 -8.67 -12.71
CA LEU A 13 11.67 -9.61 -12.00
C LEU A 13 11.03 -10.99 -11.84
N ALA A 14 9.70 -11.06 -11.66
CA ALA A 14 8.95 -12.31 -11.64
C ALA A 14 9.02 -13.04 -12.99
N GLN A 15 8.84 -12.32 -14.10
CA GLN A 15 8.90 -12.89 -15.45
C GLN A 15 10.28 -13.46 -15.82
N ILE A 16 11.34 -12.85 -15.32
CA ILE A 16 12.73 -13.31 -15.58
C ILE A 16 13.31 -14.15 -14.43
N HIS A 17 12.47 -14.56 -13.47
CA HIS A 17 12.81 -15.38 -12.30
C HIS A 17 14.01 -14.85 -11.49
N LYS A 18 14.10 -13.51 -11.31
CA LYS A 18 15.16 -12.88 -10.50
C LYS A 18 14.64 -12.57 -9.11
N PRO A 19 15.33 -13.02 -8.06
CA PRO A 19 14.91 -12.73 -6.69
C PRO A 19 15.06 -11.25 -6.36
N ALA A 20 14.09 -10.70 -5.62
CA ALA A 20 14.08 -9.33 -5.16
C ALA A 20 13.93 -9.24 -3.64
N PHE A 21 14.58 -8.22 -3.05
CA PHE A 21 14.44 -7.89 -1.64
C PHE A 21 13.88 -6.48 -1.47
N LEU A 22 12.71 -6.40 -0.84
CA LEU A 22 12.00 -5.15 -0.57
C LEU A 22 12.41 -4.61 0.80
N TRP A 23 13.11 -3.50 0.82
CA TRP A 23 13.46 -2.75 2.01
C TRP A 23 12.47 -1.64 2.27
N GLY A 24 12.01 -1.47 3.48
CA GLY A 24 11.17 -0.32 3.84
C GLY A 24 10.68 -0.40 5.26
N PRO A 25 10.23 0.74 5.81
CA PRO A 25 9.78 0.79 7.18
C PRO A 25 8.53 -0.06 7.42
N PRO A 26 8.17 -0.34 8.68
CA PRO A 26 6.97 -1.10 9.00
C PRO A 26 5.70 -0.36 8.55
N GLY A 27 4.70 -1.13 8.11
CA GLY A 27 3.37 -0.60 7.78
C GLY A 27 3.21 0.10 6.41
N VAL A 28 4.26 0.14 5.56
CA VAL A 28 4.21 0.79 4.23
C VAL A 28 3.48 -0.01 3.15
N GLY A 29 3.24 -1.31 3.36
CA GLY A 29 2.52 -2.15 2.41
C GLY A 29 3.38 -3.07 1.55
N LYS A 30 4.60 -3.44 1.98
CA LYS A 30 5.51 -4.33 1.22
C LYS A 30 4.82 -5.61 0.75
N SER A 31 4.26 -6.39 1.66
CA SER A 31 3.56 -7.65 1.36
C SER A 31 2.35 -7.44 0.47
N GLN A 32 1.64 -6.30 0.64
CA GLN A 32 0.48 -5.96 -0.17
C GLN A 32 0.82 -5.68 -1.63
N VAL A 33 1.95 -5.01 -1.90
CA VAL A 33 2.41 -4.79 -3.28
C VAL A 33 2.79 -6.11 -3.94
N VAL A 34 3.45 -7.02 -3.22
CA VAL A 34 3.75 -8.37 -3.74
C VAL A 34 2.47 -9.14 -4.08
N ALA A 35 1.45 -9.08 -3.21
CA ALA A 35 0.15 -9.72 -3.46
C ALA A 35 -0.56 -9.12 -4.70
N GLN A 36 -0.51 -7.80 -4.86
CA GLN A 36 -1.05 -7.13 -6.07
C GLN A 36 -0.33 -7.57 -7.33
N VAL A 37 0.99 -7.73 -7.29
CA VAL A 37 1.79 -8.24 -8.42
C VAL A 37 1.40 -9.67 -8.78
N ALA A 38 1.28 -10.57 -7.80
CA ALA A 38 0.85 -11.94 -8.04
C ALA A 38 -0.55 -12.00 -8.67
N THR A 39 -1.48 -11.20 -8.16
CA THR A 39 -2.83 -11.06 -8.71
C THR A 39 -2.82 -10.54 -10.15
N ALA A 40 -2.05 -9.49 -10.42
CA ALA A 40 -1.95 -8.90 -11.76
C ALA A 40 -1.34 -9.85 -12.80
N LEU A 41 -0.42 -10.72 -12.38
CA LEU A 41 0.19 -11.75 -13.22
C LEU A 41 -0.65 -13.04 -13.32
N GLY A 42 -1.71 -13.18 -12.50
CA GLY A 42 -2.53 -14.38 -12.45
C GLY A 42 -1.79 -15.61 -11.92
N ILE A 43 -0.78 -15.43 -11.05
CA ILE A 43 0.05 -16.50 -10.47
C ILE A 43 -0.18 -16.66 -8.98
N ARG A 44 0.19 -17.81 -8.43
CA ARG A 44 0.05 -18.10 -6.99
C ARG A 44 1.00 -17.24 -6.15
N LEU A 45 0.56 -16.85 -4.95
CA LEU A 45 1.40 -16.25 -3.91
C LEU A 45 1.42 -17.21 -2.71
N ILE A 46 2.62 -17.53 -2.24
CA ILE A 46 2.86 -18.17 -0.95
C ILE A 46 3.60 -17.14 -0.09
N ASP A 47 2.92 -16.63 0.93
CA ASP A 47 3.45 -15.61 1.85
C ASP A 47 3.87 -16.28 3.16
N ILE A 48 5.16 -16.24 3.46
CA ILE A 48 5.78 -16.89 4.62
C ILE A 48 6.48 -15.83 5.45
N ARG A 49 6.12 -15.76 6.72
CA ARG A 49 6.84 -14.93 7.69
C ARG A 49 8.06 -15.64 8.21
N ALA A 50 9.22 -15.32 7.66
CA ALA A 50 10.49 -16.00 7.97
C ALA A 50 10.89 -15.90 9.45
N ILE A 51 10.50 -14.82 10.14
CA ILE A 51 10.76 -14.64 11.58
C ILE A 51 10.07 -15.70 12.47
N LEU A 52 8.98 -16.31 12.00
CA LEU A 52 8.21 -17.31 12.75
C LEU A 52 8.66 -18.74 12.50
N LEU A 53 9.62 -18.93 11.61
CA LEU A 53 10.09 -20.26 11.21
C LEU A 53 11.24 -20.73 12.06
N ASP A 54 11.27 -22.05 12.31
CA ASP A 54 12.45 -22.80 12.68
C ASP A 54 13.11 -23.43 11.43
N PRO A 55 14.41 -23.74 11.47
CA PRO A 55 15.10 -24.39 10.34
C PRO A 55 14.44 -25.70 9.88
N VAL A 56 13.78 -26.40 10.79
CA VAL A 56 13.05 -27.65 10.53
C VAL A 56 11.81 -27.38 9.68
N ASP A 57 11.12 -26.25 9.92
CA ASP A 57 9.93 -25.87 9.14
C ASP A 57 10.26 -25.71 7.65
N LEU A 58 11.46 -25.26 7.33
CA LEU A 58 11.89 -25.09 5.93
C LEU A 58 12.41 -26.40 5.31
N ARG A 59 13.19 -27.18 6.07
CA ARG A 59 13.79 -28.43 5.56
C ARG A 59 12.84 -29.61 5.60
N GLY A 60 11.78 -29.53 6.40
CA GLY A 60 10.87 -30.62 6.69
C GLY A 60 11.39 -31.56 7.78
N LEU A 61 10.69 -32.66 7.96
CA LEU A 61 11.00 -33.68 8.98
C LEU A 61 11.72 -34.88 8.37
N PRO A 62 12.76 -35.41 9.06
CA PRO A 62 13.39 -36.65 8.59
C PRO A 62 12.44 -37.82 8.76
N THR A 63 12.29 -38.61 7.71
CA THR A 63 11.53 -39.85 7.64
C THR A 63 12.46 -41.00 7.30
N VAL A 64 12.04 -42.22 7.56
CA VAL A 64 12.81 -43.41 7.14
C VAL A 64 12.02 -44.13 6.06
N GLU A 65 12.55 -44.12 4.85
CA GLU A 65 11.99 -44.81 3.70
C GLU A 65 13.00 -45.89 3.20
N GLN A 66 12.57 -47.13 3.16
CA GLN A 66 13.39 -48.26 2.72
C GLN A 66 14.76 -48.34 3.44
N GLY A 67 14.82 -48.00 4.73
CA GLY A 67 16.06 -48.02 5.52
C GLY A 67 17.02 -46.86 5.26
N ARG A 68 16.61 -45.85 4.51
CA ARG A 68 17.34 -44.61 4.25
C ARG A 68 16.62 -43.42 4.86
N ALA A 69 17.37 -42.41 5.28
CA ALA A 69 16.79 -41.13 5.71
C ALA A 69 16.26 -40.40 4.46
N ALA A 70 14.99 -40.03 4.48
CA ALA A 70 14.36 -39.15 3.52
C ALA A 70 13.79 -37.92 4.27
N TRP A 71 13.34 -36.92 3.57
CA TRP A 71 12.77 -35.71 4.17
C TRP A 71 11.31 -35.50 3.70
N ALA A 72 10.38 -35.42 4.66
CA ALA A 72 9.02 -34.98 4.35
C ALA A 72 9.04 -33.47 4.07
N ILE A 73 8.79 -33.11 2.82
CA ILE A 73 8.79 -31.71 2.36
C ILE A 73 7.61 -30.97 3.01
N PRO A 74 7.82 -29.72 3.52
CA PRO A 74 6.76 -28.92 4.07
C PRO A 74 5.63 -28.63 3.05
N GLU A 75 4.38 -28.76 3.47
CA GLU A 75 3.20 -28.61 2.61
C GLU A 75 3.10 -27.22 1.94
N PHE A 76 3.64 -26.17 2.57
CA PHE A 76 3.60 -24.83 1.99
C PHE A 76 4.59 -24.64 0.82
N LEU A 77 5.58 -25.51 0.64
CA LEU A 77 6.48 -25.42 -0.50
C LEU A 77 5.78 -25.95 -1.76
N PRO A 78 5.84 -25.21 -2.87
CA PRO A 78 5.14 -25.61 -4.09
C PRO A 78 5.82 -26.80 -4.76
N GLU A 79 5.03 -27.75 -5.24
CA GLU A 79 5.49 -28.92 -5.98
C GLU A 79 5.48 -28.69 -7.49
N ASP A 80 4.62 -27.76 -7.97
CA ASP A 80 4.43 -27.48 -9.38
C ASP A 80 3.94 -26.04 -9.64
N GLY A 81 3.59 -25.72 -10.90
CA GLY A 81 2.97 -24.49 -11.31
C GLY A 81 3.90 -23.29 -11.33
N ALA A 82 3.30 -22.11 -11.24
CA ALA A 82 4.01 -20.82 -11.27
C ALA A 82 3.52 -19.92 -10.14
N GLY A 83 4.44 -19.13 -9.57
CA GLY A 83 4.09 -18.26 -8.47
C GLY A 83 5.24 -17.45 -7.89
N ILE A 84 4.92 -16.75 -6.84
CA ILE A 84 5.86 -16.01 -5.99
C ILE A 84 5.90 -16.70 -4.62
N LEU A 85 7.08 -17.12 -4.22
CA LEU A 85 7.38 -17.50 -2.84
C LEU A 85 7.94 -16.27 -2.14
N PHE A 86 7.15 -15.70 -1.26
CA PHE A 86 7.46 -14.45 -0.57
C PHE A 86 7.89 -14.72 0.88
N LEU A 87 9.13 -14.32 1.20
CA LEU A 87 9.73 -14.47 2.53
C LEU A 87 9.69 -13.11 3.25
N ASP A 88 8.61 -12.86 3.99
CA ASP A 88 8.46 -11.61 4.74
C ASP A 88 9.29 -11.63 6.02
N GLU A 89 9.82 -10.47 6.41
CA GLU A 89 10.67 -10.26 7.58
C GLU A 89 11.95 -11.14 7.58
N LEU A 90 12.50 -11.45 6.40
CA LEU A 90 13.64 -12.36 6.26
C LEU A 90 14.87 -11.89 7.04
N ASN A 91 15.16 -10.59 7.10
CA ASN A 91 16.30 -10.06 7.84
C ASN A 91 16.09 -10.01 9.37
N ALA A 92 14.89 -10.28 9.84
CA ALA A 92 14.57 -10.45 11.25
C ALA A 92 14.55 -11.93 11.68
N ALA A 93 14.62 -12.86 10.72
CA ALA A 93 14.60 -14.29 10.97
C ALA A 93 15.87 -14.77 11.70
N PRO A 94 15.80 -15.87 12.44
CA PRO A 94 16.97 -16.50 13.05
C PRO A 94 18.07 -16.79 12.01
N PRO A 95 19.38 -16.70 12.37
CA PRO A 95 20.46 -16.90 11.41
C PRO A 95 20.44 -18.23 10.67
N LEU A 96 19.97 -19.31 11.33
CA LEU A 96 19.85 -20.62 10.70
C LEU A 96 18.72 -20.68 9.66
N VAL A 97 17.62 -19.93 9.88
CA VAL A 97 16.54 -19.77 8.90
C VAL A 97 17.03 -18.96 7.71
N GLN A 98 17.75 -17.86 7.95
CA GLN A 98 18.38 -17.09 6.87
C GLN A 98 19.34 -17.95 6.04
N ALA A 99 20.12 -18.83 6.67
CA ALA A 99 21.03 -19.74 5.99
C ALA A 99 20.28 -20.78 5.10
N ALA A 100 19.13 -21.29 5.56
CA ALA A 100 18.29 -22.17 4.75
C ALA A 100 17.66 -21.43 3.57
N CYS A 101 17.16 -20.22 3.79
CA CYS A 101 16.63 -19.35 2.72
C CYS A 101 17.71 -18.96 1.71
N TYR A 102 18.99 -18.84 2.13
CA TYR A 102 20.11 -18.63 1.21
C TYR A 102 20.21 -19.71 0.14
N GLN A 103 20.13 -21.00 0.54
CA GLN A 103 20.14 -22.10 -0.41
C GLN A 103 18.94 -22.05 -1.36
N LEU A 104 17.76 -21.73 -0.85
CA LEU A 104 16.55 -21.58 -1.66
C LEU A 104 16.67 -20.46 -2.70
N VAL A 105 17.24 -19.32 -2.32
CA VAL A 105 17.43 -18.18 -3.23
C VAL A 105 18.54 -18.43 -4.24
N LEU A 106 19.64 -19.06 -3.83
CA LEU A 106 20.81 -19.30 -4.67
C LEU A 106 20.63 -20.49 -5.61
N ASP A 107 20.27 -21.64 -5.03
CA ASP A 107 20.28 -22.93 -5.71
C ASP A 107 18.87 -23.38 -6.12
N ARG A 108 17.85 -22.59 -5.76
CA ARG A 108 16.43 -22.95 -5.93
C ARG A 108 16.10 -24.30 -5.28
N ALA A 109 16.72 -24.58 -4.12
CA ALA A 109 16.66 -25.87 -3.44
C ALA A 109 16.72 -25.72 -1.92
N LEU A 110 16.17 -26.72 -1.23
CA LEU A 110 16.29 -26.91 0.22
C LEU A 110 16.53 -28.40 0.48
N GLY A 111 17.78 -28.76 0.67
CA GLY A 111 18.14 -30.21 0.73
C GLY A 111 17.77 -30.94 -0.56
N GLU A 112 16.84 -31.92 -0.47
CA GLU A 112 16.35 -32.68 -1.62
C GLU A 112 15.23 -31.95 -2.40
N TYR A 113 14.54 -30.99 -1.79
CA TYR A 113 13.50 -30.22 -2.43
C TYR A 113 14.08 -29.28 -3.50
N ARG A 114 13.37 -29.19 -4.63
CA ARG A 114 13.66 -28.26 -5.73
C ARG A 114 12.46 -27.35 -5.98
N LEU A 115 12.69 -26.03 -5.95
CA LEU A 115 11.67 -25.05 -6.30
C LEU A 115 11.36 -25.14 -7.80
N PRO A 116 10.09 -25.37 -8.21
CA PRO A 116 9.73 -25.47 -9.62
C PRO A 116 10.12 -24.23 -10.43
N ASP A 117 10.44 -24.42 -11.70
CA ASP A 117 10.99 -23.36 -12.58
C ASP A 117 10.06 -22.14 -12.70
N GLY A 118 8.74 -22.34 -12.64
CA GLY A 118 7.75 -21.27 -12.69
C GLY A 118 7.67 -20.36 -11.46
N TRP A 119 8.44 -20.65 -10.41
CA TRP A 119 8.40 -19.88 -9.15
C TRP A 119 9.56 -18.90 -9.04
N THR A 120 9.26 -17.72 -8.45
CA THR A 120 10.27 -16.71 -8.13
C THR A 120 10.26 -16.44 -6.64
N VAL A 121 11.45 -16.23 -6.04
CA VAL A 121 11.57 -15.90 -4.62
C VAL A 121 11.67 -14.39 -4.46
N PHE A 122 10.74 -13.80 -3.74
CA PHE A 122 10.84 -12.43 -3.26
C PHE A 122 10.98 -12.43 -1.73
N ALA A 123 11.62 -11.42 -1.19
CA ALA A 123 11.75 -11.25 0.25
C ALA A 123 11.50 -9.80 0.65
N ALA A 124 11.18 -9.58 1.91
CA ALA A 124 11.08 -8.25 2.48
C ALA A 124 11.70 -8.18 3.87
N GLY A 125 12.07 -6.96 4.25
CA GLY A 125 12.58 -6.67 5.56
C GLY A 125 12.58 -5.18 5.88
N ASN A 126 12.81 -4.86 7.15
CA ASN A 126 12.94 -3.48 7.60
C ASN A 126 14.40 -3.03 7.47
N ARG A 127 14.62 -1.72 7.29
CA ARG A 127 15.96 -1.14 7.20
C ARG A 127 16.64 -1.17 8.58
N GLU A 128 17.97 -1.21 8.61
CA GLU A 128 18.73 -1.17 9.87
C GLU A 128 18.41 0.10 10.70
N GLY A 129 18.09 1.22 10.05
CA GLY A 129 17.69 2.47 10.70
C GLY A 129 16.28 2.47 11.31
N ASP A 130 15.43 1.52 10.95
CA ASP A 130 14.05 1.44 11.46
C ASP A 130 13.97 0.80 12.86
N ARG A 131 15.10 0.58 13.54
CA ARG A 131 15.21 -0.03 14.90
C ARG A 131 14.36 -1.30 15.09
N ALA A 132 13.94 -1.96 14.02
CA ALA A 132 13.40 -3.29 14.09
C ALA A 132 14.52 -4.25 14.56
N VAL A 133 14.16 -5.31 15.25
CA VAL A 133 15.12 -6.39 15.55
C VAL A 133 15.53 -7.02 14.22
N THR A 134 16.63 -6.53 13.65
CA THR A 134 17.15 -7.03 12.38
C THR A 134 18.51 -7.65 12.60
N ALA A 135 18.66 -8.91 12.24
CA ALA A 135 19.97 -9.51 12.10
C ALA A 135 20.60 -9.02 10.79
N ARG A 136 21.89 -8.74 10.82
CA ARG A 136 22.61 -8.31 9.62
C ARG A 136 22.60 -9.44 8.60
N MET A 137 22.02 -9.19 7.43
CA MET A 137 22.04 -10.17 6.34
C MET A 137 23.49 -10.41 5.89
N SER A 138 23.87 -11.68 5.65
CA SER A 138 25.20 -11.99 5.12
C SER A 138 25.37 -11.35 3.74
N SER A 139 26.58 -10.86 3.44
CA SER A 139 26.90 -10.28 2.13
C SER A 139 26.64 -11.25 0.97
N ALA A 140 26.82 -12.53 1.22
CA ALA A 140 26.56 -13.59 0.25
C ALA A 140 25.07 -13.69 -0.12
N LEU A 141 24.17 -13.63 0.88
CA LEU A 141 22.72 -13.62 0.64
C LEU A 141 22.28 -12.30 0.00
N ALA A 142 22.78 -11.16 0.50
CA ALA A 142 22.46 -9.86 -0.04
C ALA A 142 22.79 -9.76 -1.55
N ASN A 143 23.94 -10.23 -1.98
CA ASN A 143 24.38 -10.19 -3.38
C ASN A 143 23.54 -11.05 -4.35
N ARG A 144 22.56 -11.81 -3.85
CA ARG A 144 21.67 -12.64 -4.68
C ARG A 144 20.34 -11.97 -5.01
N PHE A 145 20.01 -10.91 -4.31
CA PHE A 145 18.78 -10.15 -4.53
C PHE A 145 18.98 -8.90 -5.37
N VAL A 146 17.97 -8.55 -6.13
CA VAL A 146 17.78 -7.18 -6.60
C VAL A 146 17.14 -6.39 -5.45
N HIS A 147 17.88 -5.41 -4.91
CA HIS A 147 17.40 -4.63 -3.78
C HIS A 147 16.50 -3.48 -4.23
N VAL A 148 15.30 -3.43 -3.67
CA VAL A 148 14.29 -2.42 -3.96
C VAL A 148 13.96 -1.67 -2.67
N MET A 149 14.11 -0.33 -2.68
CA MET A 149 13.82 0.54 -1.55
C MET A 149 12.39 1.07 -1.65
N PHE A 150 11.54 0.73 -0.68
CA PHE A 150 10.15 1.16 -0.63
C PHE A 150 10.04 2.53 0.03
N GLU A 151 9.46 3.49 -0.67
CA GLU A 151 9.14 4.83 -0.17
C GLU A 151 7.62 5.05 -0.26
N PRO A 152 6.97 5.43 0.85
CA PRO A 152 5.55 5.76 0.81
C PRO A 152 5.31 6.94 -0.13
N ASP A 153 4.25 6.86 -0.92
CA ASP A 153 3.85 7.93 -1.84
C ASP A 153 2.35 8.19 -1.68
N ILE A 154 1.98 9.45 -1.50
CA ILE A 154 0.59 9.84 -1.22
C ILE A 154 -0.31 9.65 -2.42
N ASP A 155 0.19 9.81 -3.63
CA ASP A 155 -0.63 9.66 -4.84
C ASP A 155 -0.94 8.19 -5.11
N ASP A 156 0.07 7.32 -5.00
CA ASP A 156 -0.10 5.89 -5.14
C ASP A 156 -1.00 5.33 -4.03
N TRP A 157 -0.77 5.76 -2.79
CA TRP A 157 -1.61 5.34 -1.66
C TRP A 157 -3.06 5.81 -1.82
N SER A 158 -3.28 7.07 -2.22
CA SER A 158 -4.63 7.61 -2.42
C SER A 158 -5.36 6.90 -3.55
N ARG A 159 -4.68 6.56 -4.64
CA ARG A 159 -5.25 5.79 -5.75
C ARG A 159 -5.71 4.41 -5.29
N TRP A 160 -4.87 3.72 -4.53
CA TRP A 160 -5.24 2.43 -3.93
C TRP A 160 -6.39 2.59 -2.92
N ALA A 161 -6.34 3.58 -2.04
CA ALA A 161 -7.31 3.82 -0.99
C ALA A 161 -8.73 4.13 -1.55
N MET A 162 -8.79 4.88 -2.65
CA MET A 162 -10.07 5.20 -3.32
C MET A 162 -10.56 4.10 -4.25
N GLY A 163 -9.69 3.17 -4.64
CA GLY A 163 -10.00 2.02 -5.49
C GLY A 163 -10.13 0.74 -4.68
N ALA A 164 -9.16 -0.15 -4.82
CA ALA A 164 -9.18 -1.48 -4.19
C ALA A 164 -9.23 -1.47 -2.65
N GLY A 165 -8.76 -0.41 -2.01
CA GLY A 165 -8.79 -0.25 -0.55
C GLY A 165 -10.17 0.11 0.00
N ASP A 166 -11.01 0.73 -0.81
CA ASP A 166 -12.35 1.28 -0.44
C ASP A 166 -12.37 2.02 0.90
N LEU A 167 -11.34 2.87 1.13
CA LEU A 167 -11.20 3.60 2.38
C LEU A 167 -12.09 4.84 2.42
N ARG A 168 -12.36 5.31 3.63
CA ARG A 168 -13.18 6.52 3.87
C ARG A 168 -12.54 7.74 3.22
N PRO A 169 -13.32 8.56 2.48
CA PRO A 169 -12.82 9.75 1.80
C PRO A 169 -12.24 10.78 2.78
N GLU A 170 -12.72 10.81 4.02
CA GLU A 170 -12.23 11.69 5.06
C GLU A 170 -10.75 11.45 5.36
N VAL A 171 -10.34 10.18 5.41
CA VAL A 171 -8.94 9.78 5.67
C VAL A 171 -8.06 10.15 4.49
N VAL A 172 -8.54 9.90 3.26
CA VAL A 172 -7.79 10.23 2.05
C VAL A 172 -7.64 11.76 1.91
N ALA A 173 -8.71 12.52 2.17
CA ALA A 173 -8.68 13.98 2.12
C ALA A 173 -7.72 14.57 3.16
N PHE A 174 -7.74 14.03 4.38
CA PHE A 174 -6.80 14.43 5.43
C PHE A 174 -5.35 14.23 5.02
N LEU A 175 -5.00 13.05 4.52
CA LEU A 175 -3.63 12.74 4.12
C LEU A 175 -3.18 13.49 2.85
N ARG A 176 -4.10 13.86 1.98
CA ARG A 176 -3.76 14.77 0.87
C ARG A 176 -3.50 16.20 1.33
N TRP A 177 -4.11 16.62 2.41
CA TRP A 177 -3.82 17.91 3.06
C TRP A 177 -2.54 17.85 3.90
N ARG A 178 -2.27 16.70 4.56
CA ARG A 178 -1.10 16.47 5.41
C ARG A 178 -0.32 15.23 4.95
N PRO A 179 0.33 15.29 3.77
CA PRO A 179 1.00 14.11 3.18
C PRO A 179 2.16 13.58 4.02
N GLU A 180 2.79 14.41 4.84
CA GLU A 180 3.84 14.01 5.78
C GLU A 180 3.35 13.05 6.87
N LEU A 181 2.07 13.06 7.18
CA LEU A 181 1.44 12.14 8.13
C LEU A 181 1.06 10.78 7.50
N LEU A 182 1.29 10.56 6.21
CA LEU A 182 1.12 9.23 5.63
C LEU A 182 2.02 8.20 6.28
N HIS A 183 3.27 8.59 6.57
CA HIS A 183 4.23 7.74 7.26
C HIS A 183 5.19 8.58 8.10
N GLN A 184 5.07 8.50 9.40
CA GLN A 184 5.97 9.15 10.34
C GLN A 184 6.35 8.15 11.43
N PHE A 185 7.40 7.38 11.16
CA PHE A 185 7.86 6.35 12.08
C PHE A 185 8.69 6.96 13.21
N GLU A 186 8.23 6.74 14.45
CA GLU A 186 8.96 7.09 15.67
C GLU A 186 9.18 5.82 16.51
N PRO A 187 10.41 5.32 16.62
CA PRO A 187 10.71 4.04 17.28
C PRO A 187 10.35 3.95 18.76
N THR A 188 10.18 5.09 19.42
CA THR A 188 9.83 5.16 20.85
C THR A 188 8.32 5.14 21.09
N GLU A 189 7.53 5.41 20.07
CA GLU A 189 6.07 5.47 20.15
C GLU A 189 5.45 4.09 19.87
N LYS A 190 4.39 3.78 20.63
CA LYS A 190 3.62 2.54 20.45
C LYS A 190 2.72 2.57 19.21
N ALA A 191 2.25 3.75 18.86
CA ALA A 191 1.40 4.01 17.70
C ALA A 191 1.99 5.17 16.89
N PHE A 192 2.01 5.03 15.57
CA PHE A 192 2.56 6.03 14.67
C PHE A 192 1.82 6.01 13.32
N PRO A 193 1.80 7.15 12.61
CA PRO A 193 1.22 7.24 11.28
C PRO A 193 1.91 6.29 10.30
N SER A 194 1.12 5.49 9.61
CA SER A 194 1.58 4.62 8.51
C SER A 194 0.41 4.29 7.58
N PRO A 195 0.64 3.91 6.31
CA PRO A 195 -0.40 3.45 5.40
C PRO A 195 -1.34 2.40 6.03
N ARG A 196 -0.79 1.44 6.78
CA ARG A 196 -1.57 0.41 7.51
C ARG A 196 -2.42 1.03 8.62
N ALA A 197 -1.84 1.92 9.43
CA ALA A 197 -2.54 2.59 10.53
C ALA A 197 -3.70 3.43 10.00
N TRP A 198 -3.52 4.15 8.90
CA TRP A 198 -4.58 4.94 8.29
C TRP A 198 -5.69 4.10 7.65
N ALA A 199 -5.38 2.92 7.11
CA ALA A 199 -6.40 1.96 6.72
C ALA A 199 -7.23 1.50 7.94
N SER A 200 -6.58 1.24 9.08
CA SER A 200 -7.28 0.90 10.34
C SER A 200 -8.15 2.07 10.84
N ILE A 201 -7.68 3.31 10.76
CA ILE A 201 -8.49 4.51 11.05
C ILE A 201 -9.75 4.55 10.18
N SER A 202 -9.63 4.24 8.90
CA SER A 202 -10.78 4.19 7.99
C SER A 202 -11.82 3.16 8.43
N HIS A 203 -11.39 1.98 8.84
CA HIS A 203 -12.29 0.94 9.36
C HIS A 203 -12.95 1.36 10.69
N ILE A 204 -12.18 1.97 11.61
CA ILE A 204 -12.71 2.52 12.86
C ILE A 204 -13.78 3.58 12.56
N LEU A 205 -13.49 4.51 11.66
CA LEU A 205 -14.41 5.57 11.26
C LEU A 205 -15.69 4.99 10.63
N SER A 206 -15.58 3.93 9.84
CA SER A 206 -16.73 3.25 9.23
C SER A 206 -17.60 2.52 10.26
N ALA A 207 -17.02 2.08 11.37
CA ALA A 207 -17.76 1.46 12.47
C ALA A 207 -18.53 2.49 13.33
N ALA A 208 -18.38 3.80 13.06
CA ALA A 208 -19.05 4.90 13.78
C ALA A 208 -18.94 4.76 15.32
N PRO A 209 -17.73 4.78 15.90
CA PRO A 209 -17.55 4.59 17.34
C PRO A 209 -18.24 5.69 18.15
N PRO A 210 -18.64 5.42 19.39
CA PRO A 210 -19.15 6.45 20.30
C PRO A 210 -18.15 7.59 20.48
N ALA A 211 -18.64 8.82 20.60
CA ALA A 211 -17.81 10.03 20.67
C ALA A 211 -16.80 10.00 21.82
N GLU A 212 -17.14 9.34 22.92
CA GLU A 212 -16.31 9.23 24.12
C GLU A 212 -15.03 8.43 23.89
N VAL A 213 -15.04 7.47 22.95
CA VAL A 213 -13.89 6.59 22.66
C VAL A 213 -13.23 6.90 21.32
N GLU A 214 -13.86 7.70 20.48
CA GLU A 214 -13.40 7.99 19.10
C GLU A 214 -11.94 8.48 19.09
N PHE A 215 -11.64 9.51 19.90
CA PHE A 215 -10.28 10.06 19.96
C PHE A 215 -9.26 9.05 20.49
N ALA A 216 -9.61 8.30 21.54
CA ALA A 216 -8.71 7.30 22.13
C ALA A 216 -8.34 6.19 21.12
N LEU A 217 -9.30 5.77 20.27
CA LEU A 217 -9.05 4.80 19.22
C LEU A 217 -8.11 5.37 18.13
N TYR A 218 -8.28 6.63 17.77
CA TYR A 218 -7.39 7.29 16.81
C TYR A 218 -5.97 7.46 17.40
N GLU A 219 -5.86 7.96 18.64
CA GLU A 219 -4.58 8.10 19.36
C GLU A 219 -3.84 6.76 19.45
N GLY A 220 -4.55 5.69 19.83
CA GLY A 220 -3.99 4.33 19.90
C GLY A 220 -3.58 3.74 18.56
N THR A 221 -4.02 4.31 17.44
CA THR A 221 -3.73 3.79 16.10
C THR A 221 -2.63 4.58 15.38
N VAL A 222 -2.70 5.91 15.40
CA VAL A 222 -1.77 6.79 14.65
C VAL A 222 -0.90 7.67 15.54
N GLY A 223 -1.00 7.53 16.86
CA GLY A 223 -0.31 8.37 17.83
C GLY A 223 -1.02 9.70 18.07
N ARG A 224 -0.68 10.32 19.20
CA ARG A 224 -1.40 11.49 19.72
C ARG A 224 -1.38 12.70 18.79
N GLY A 225 -0.22 13.03 18.20
CA GLY A 225 -0.06 14.19 17.33
C GLY A 225 -0.99 14.11 16.10
N ALA A 226 -0.89 13.00 15.37
CA ALA A 226 -1.71 12.76 14.18
C ALA A 226 -3.20 12.64 14.51
N ALA A 227 -3.55 12.05 15.65
CA ALA A 227 -4.95 11.94 16.11
C ALA A 227 -5.58 13.30 16.41
N ILE A 228 -4.84 14.24 17.03
CA ILE A 228 -5.31 15.60 17.28
C ILE A 228 -5.62 16.32 15.95
N GLU A 229 -4.69 16.28 15.01
CA GLU A 229 -4.86 16.91 13.71
C GLU A 229 -6.01 16.29 12.90
N PHE A 230 -6.11 14.97 12.89
CA PHE A 230 -7.19 14.26 12.21
C PHE A 230 -8.57 14.56 12.82
N THR A 231 -8.68 14.60 14.14
CA THR A 231 -9.93 14.95 14.82
C THR A 231 -10.35 16.38 14.52
N GLY A 232 -9.39 17.32 14.50
CA GLY A 232 -9.62 18.71 14.08
C GLY A 232 -10.15 18.79 12.65
N PHE A 233 -9.52 18.08 11.72
CA PHE A 233 -9.95 17.97 10.34
C PHE A 233 -11.36 17.39 10.20
N LEU A 234 -11.68 16.31 10.94
CA LEU A 234 -13.00 15.69 10.89
C LEU A 234 -14.13 16.64 11.32
N ARG A 235 -13.87 17.54 12.30
CA ARG A 235 -14.87 18.55 12.70
C ARG A 235 -15.21 19.48 11.53
N VAL A 236 -14.19 19.94 10.80
CA VAL A 236 -14.36 20.76 9.60
C VAL A 236 -15.07 19.96 8.51
N PHE A 237 -14.61 18.74 8.26
CA PHE A 237 -15.19 17.86 7.23
C PHE A 237 -16.68 17.59 7.48
N ARG A 238 -17.08 17.31 8.72
CA ARG A 238 -18.48 17.05 9.11
C ARG A 238 -19.36 18.31 9.03
N SER A 239 -18.78 19.50 9.02
CA SER A 239 -19.49 20.78 8.86
C SER A 239 -19.62 21.24 7.41
N LEU A 240 -19.03 20.52 6.45
CA LEU A 240 -19.08 20.89 5.04
C LEU A 240 -20.50 20.79 4.46
N PRO A 241 -20.83 21.67 3.48
CA PRO A 241 -22.09 21.55 2.76
C PRO A 241 -22.20 20.21 2.05
N SER A 242 -23.44 19.73 1.89
CA SER A 242 -23.73 18.48 1.19
C SER A 242 -23.08 18.45 -0.20
N LEU A 243 -22.29 17.44 -0.47
CA LEU A 243 -21.69 17.23 -1.80
C LEU A 243 -22.75 17.10 -2.90
N ASP A 244 -23.94 16.58 -2.56
CA ASP A 244 -25.08 16.50 -3.49
C ASP A 244 -25.59 17.90 -3.86
N GLY A 245 -25.58 18.83 -2.90
CA GLY A 245 -25.91 20.24 -3.16
C GLY A 245 -24.92 20.90 -4.14
N ILE A 246 -23.64 20.55 -4.06
CA ILE A 246 -22.62 21.02 -5.02
C ILE A 246 -22.87 20.43 -6.41
N LEU A 247 -23.18 19.13 -6.51
CA LEU A 247 -23.46 18.49 -7.80
C LEU A 247 -24.73 19.01 -8.48
N LEU A 248 -25.73 19.39 -7.69
CA LEU A 248 -26.97 19.97 -8.20
C LEU A 248 -26.78 21.40 -8.69
N ASN A 249 -25.92 22.21 -8.05
CA ASN A 249 -25.72 23.62 -8.35
C ASN A 249 -24.23 23.98 -8.46
N PRO A 250 -23.46 23.39 -9.38
CA PRO A 250 -22.00 23.54 -9.43
C PRO A 250 -21.57 24.99 -9.72
N ALA A 251 -22.39 25.78 -10.41
CA ALA A 251 -22.10 27.17 -10.75
C ALA A 251 -22.18 28.13 -9.55
N THR A 252 -23.04 27.84 -8.58
CA THR A 252 -23.35 28.76 -7.46
C THR A 252 -23.00 28.18 -6.09
N ALA A 253 -22.71 26.88 -6.00
CA ALA A 253 -22.35 26.21 -4.75
C ALA A 253 -21.20 26.95 -4.04
N PRO A 254 -21.24 27.09 -2.70
CA PRO A 254 -20.19 27.76 -1.96
C PRO A 254 -18.84 27.06 -2.10
N ILE A 255 -17.76 27.86 -2.18
CA ILE A 255 -16.39 27.40 -2.18
C ILE A 255 -15.85 27.60 -0.78
N PRO A 256 -15.38 26.54 -0.10
CA PRO A 256 -14.72 26.67 1.19
C PRO A 256 -13.49 27.58 1.13
N ALA A 257 -13.22 28.33 2.19
CA ALA A 257 -12.03 29.17 2.28
C ALA A 257 -10.81 28.41 2.82
N GLU A 258 -11.05 27.40 3.67
CA GLU A 258 -10.00 26.66 4.37
C GLU A 258 -9.38 25.57 3.47
N PRO A 259 -8.05 25.45 3.40
CA PRO A 259 -7.35 24.44 2.60
C PRO A 259 -7.80 23.00 2.91
N SER A 260 -8.01 22.67 4.20
CA SER A 260 -8.50 21.37 4.64
C SER A 260 -9.89 21.06 4.09
N ALA A 261 -10.77 22.05 4.08
CA ALA A 261 -12.13 21.95 3.55
C ALA A 261 -12.13 21.80 2.01
N LEU A 262 -11.23 22.49 1.31
CA LEU A 262 -11.04 22.36 -0.13
C LEU A 262 -10.56 20.96 -0.51
N CYS A 263 -9.57 20.40 0.19
CA CYS A 263 -9.13 19.02 0.00
C CYS A 263 -10.27 18.03 0.26
N ALA A 264 -11.06 18.26 1.32
CA ALA A 264 -12.19 17.42 1.69
C ALA A 264 -13.26 17.38 0.60
N VAL A 265 -13.66 18.57 0.08
CA VAL A 265 -14.65 18.69 -1.00
C VAL A 265 -14.12 18.06 -2.29
N ALA A 266 -12.87 18.34 -2.68
CA ALA A 266 -12.27 17.79 -3.89
C ALA A 266 -12.23 16.24 -3.86
N THR A 267 -11.77 15.67 -2.74
CA THR A 267 -11.69 14.20 -2.57
C THR A 267 -13.08 13.57 -2.50
N GLY A 268 -14.01 14.19 -1.78
CA GLY A 268 -15.38 13.70 -1.65
C GLY A 268 -16.14 13.72 -2.98
N LEU A 269 -16.01 14.80 -3.76
CA LEU A 269 -16.59 14.89 -5.11
C LEU A 269 -15.97 13.88 -6.07
N ALA A 270 -14.65 13.72 -6.07
CA ALA A 270 -13.97 12.74 -6.91
C ALA A 270 -14.52 11.31 -6.68
N ARG A 271 -14.81 10.94 -5.42
CA ARG A 271 -15.39 9.64 -5.10
C ARG A 271 -16.84 9.48 -5.59
N ARG A 272 -17.63 10.55 -5.58
CA ARG A 272 -19.02 10.58 -6.06
C ARG A 272 -19.17 10.83 -7.56
N THR A 273 -18.06 11.07 -8.26
CA THR A 273 -18.07 11.31 -9.69
C THR A 273 -18.51 10.06 -10.44
N THR A 274 -19.43 10.25 -11.38
CA THR A 274 -19.89 9.29 -12.37
C THR A 274 -19.77 9.92 -13.74
N GLU A 275 -19.91 9.16 -14.82
CA GLU A 275 -19.94 9.70 -16.16
C GLU A 275 -21.07 10.75 -16.31
N GLN A 276 -22.24 10.49 -15.71
CA GLN A 276 -23.42 11.37 -15.81
C GLN A 276 -23.24 12.72 -15.10
N ASN A 277 -22.53 12.76 -13.96
CA ASN A 277 -22.36 13.99 -13.18
C ASN A 277 -21.00 14.69 -13.40
N PHE A 278 -20.11 14.13 -14.23
CA PHE A 278 -18.77 14.66 -14.44
C PHE A 278 -18.74 16.08 -15.00
N ALA A 279 -19.73 16.45 -15.81
CA ALA A 279 -19.86 17.83 -16.29
C ALA A 279 -20.06 18.83 -15.15
N ALA A 280 -20.88 18.49 -14.14
CA ALA A 280 -21.08 19.31 -12.93
C ALA A 280 -19.80 19.37 -12.07
N VAL A 281 -19.13 18.23 -11.90
CA VAL A 281 -17.86 18.15 -11.19
C VAL A 281 -16.79 19.03 -11.84
N SER A 282 -16.64 18.95 -13.16
CA SER A 282 -15.70 19.75 -13.94
C SER A 282 -16.00 21.25 -13.82
N GLN A 283 -17.28 21.65 -13.89
CA GLN A 283 -17.70 23.03 -13.72
C GLN A 283 -17.38 23.57 -12.32
N TYR A 284 -17.55 22.77 -11.29
CA TYR A 284 -17.17 23.16 -9.92
C TYR A 284 -15.65 23.23 -9.77
N ALA A 285 -14.90 22.29 -10.37
CA ALA A 285 -13.45 22.27 -10.36
C ALA A 285 -12.83 23.54 -10.99
N ASP A 286 -13.43 24.08 -12.05
CA ASP A 286 -13.00 25.34 -12.69
C ASP A 286 -13.13 26.57 -11.77
N ARG A 287 -13.95 26.49 -10.72
CA ARG A 287 -14.15 27.56 -9.74
C ARG A 287 -13.21 27.47 -8.55
N LEU A 288 -12.60 26.33 -8.33
CA LEU A 288 -11.62 26.11 -7.25
C LEU A 288 -10.27 26.75 -7.60
N ALA A 289 -9.46 27.03 -6.58
CA ALA A 289 -8.05 27.32 -6.82
C ALA A 289 -7.41 26.15 -7.61
N ARG A 290 -6.52 26.48 -8.53
CA ARG A 290 -6.00 25.58 -9.57
C ARG A 290 -5.51 24.24 -9.03
N GLU A 291 -4.84 24.24 -7.88
CA GLU A 291 -4.33 23.03 -7.21
C GLU A 291 -5.46 22.05 -6.81
N TYR A 292 -6.57 22.56 -6.25
CA TYR A 292 -7.71 21.74 -5.79
C TYR A 292 -8.61 21.30 -6.95
N GLY A 293 -8.77 22.13 -7.98
CA GLY A 293 -9.44 21.75 -9.22
C GLY A 293 -8.69 20.60 -9.92
N THR A 294 -7.36 20.71 -10.00
CA THR A 294 -6.49 19.65 -10.55
C THR A 294 -6.55 18.38 -9.70
N LEU A 295 -6.50 18.50 -8.38
CA LEU A 295 -6.66 17.38 -7.46
C LEU A 295 -7.98 16.63 -7.70
N LEU A 296 -9.10 17.36 -7.77
CA LEU A 296 -10.43 16.80 -8.01
C LEU A 296 -10.50 16.02 -9.32
N VAL A 297 -10.08 16.64 -10.43
CA VAL A 297 -10.17 16.00 -11.75
C VAL A 297 -9.21 14.82 -11.87
N LYS A 298 -7.94 14.95 -11.42
CA LYS A 298 -7.00 13.83 -11.40
C LYS A 298 -7.51 12.65 -10.56
N ALA A 299 -8.09 12.91 -9.40
CA ALA A 299 -8.63 11.85 -8.54
C ALA A 299 -9.86 11.16 -9.16
N ALA A 300 -10.74 11.92 -9.82
CA ALA A 300 -11.91 11.39 -10.52
C ALA A 300 -11.51 10.51 -11.72
N THR A 301 -10.59 10.99 -12.57
CA THR A 301 -10.11 10.26 -13.75
C THR A 301 -9.24 9.06 -13.40
N ALA A 302 -8.48 9.11 -12.29
CA ALA A 302 -7.74 7.96 -11.78
C ALA A 302 -8.68 6.82 -11.34
N ARG A 303 -9.85 7.16 -10.80
CA ARG A 303 -10.88 6.19 -10.39
C ARG A 303 -11.70 5.66 -11.55
N LEU A 304 -12.02 6.52 -12.51
CA LEU A 304 -12.81 6.23 -13.72
C LEU A 304 -12.04 6.72 -14.95
N PRO A 305 -11.14 5.90 -15.52
CA PRO A 305 -10.28 6.30 -16.65
C PRO A 305 -11.06 6.76 -17.89
N ASP A 306 -12.25 6.22 -18.12
CA ASP A 306 -13.10 6.57 -19.27
C ASP A 306 -13.54 8.04 -19.27
N LEU A 307 -13.50 8.70 -18.12
CA LEU A 307 -13.76 10.14 -18.02
C LEU A 307 -12.78 11.00 -18.82
N THR A 308 -11.60 10.49 -19.16
CA THR A 308 -10.63 11.19 -20.03
C THR A 308 -11.16 11.39 -21.45
N HIS A 309 -12.12 10.58 -21.87
CA HIS A 309 -12.83 10.70 -23.16
C HIS A 309 -14.08 11.58 -23.09
N HIS A 310 -14.49 11.99 -21.86
CA HIS A 310 -15.68 12.80 -21.70
C HIS A 310 -15.48 14.25 -22.20
N PRO A 311 -16.45 14.88 -22.91
CA PRO A 311 -16.30 16.24 -23.46
C PRO A 311 -15.98 17.31 -22.41
N ALA A 312 -16.43 17.13 -21.17
CA ALA A 312 -16.12 18.05 -20.08
C ALA A 312 -14.63 17.97 -19.67
N PHE A 313 -13.99 16.79 -19.76
CA PHE A 313 -12.55 16.66 -19.53
C PHE A 313 -11.75 17.45 -20.55
N THR A 314 -12.07 17.30 -21.82
CA THR A 314 -11.38 18.03 -22.92
C THR A 314 -11.46 19.53 -22.70
N ARG A 315 -12.65 20.08 -22.38
CA ARG A 315 -12.80 21.50 -22.07
C ARG A 315 -11.97 21.94 -20.86
N TRP A 316 -12.03 21.17 -19.78
CA TRP A 316 -11.28 21.46 -18.57
C TRP A 316 -9.75 21.40 -18.82
N ALA A 317 -9.27 20.39 -19.56
CA ALA A 317 -7.87 20.23 -19.89
C ALA A 317 -7.32 21.37 -20.74
N VAL A 318 -8.09 21.91 -21.68
CA VAL A 318 -7.71 23.09 -22.47
C VAL A 318 -7.45 24.31 -21.58
N ASN A 319 -8.30 24.52 -20.56
CA ASN A 319 -8.20 25.66 -19.64
C ASN A 319 -7.10 25.47 -18.58
N ASN A 320 -6.77 24.22 -18.23
CA ASN A 320 -5.91 23.87 -17.09
C ASN A 320 -4.69 23.01 -17.48
N GLY A 321 -4.41 22.81 -18.77
CA GLY A 321 -3.47 21.80 -19.30
C GLY A 321 -2.04 21.86 -18.77
N ALA A 322 -1.53 23.03 -18.36
CA ALA A 322 -0.20 23.16 -17.74
C ALA A 322 -0.08 22.52 -16.35
N SER A 323 -1.19 22.00 -15.77
CA SER A 323 -1.24 21.38 -14.44
C SER A 323 -1.39 19.85 -14.50
N LEU A 324 -1.49 19.27 -15.70
CA LEU A 324 -1.63 17.84 -15.91
C LEU A 324 -0.27 17.14 -16.15
N ALA A 325 0.77 17.93 -16.45
CA ALA A 325 2.13 17.45 -16.69
C ALA A 325 2.85 17.05 -15.39
#